data_d7e0fbddffc515127970922446baff5d
#
_entry.id   d7e0fbddffc515127970922446baff5d
#
_cell.length_a   1.000
_cell.length_b   1.000
_cell.length_c   1.000
_cell.angle_alpha   90.00
_cell.angle_beta   90.00
_cell.angle_gamma   90.00
#
_symmetry.space_group_name_H-M   'P 1'
#
loop_
_entity.id
_entity.type
_entity.pdbx_description
1 polymer ?
#
loop_
_entity_poly.entity_id
_entity_poly.type
_entity_poly.pdbx_seq_one_letter_code
_entity_poly.pdbx_strand_id
1 'polypeptide(L)'
;MIGTHVDISERKKSEATIKNLASQKSFLLKELQHRVKNSLALLQSMLQLQSGRYPAGSETHKALANAALRVQGLATLYTRLYAESGADVLDTRTFLSDLLDALQAGAEDAVRIEADLCRAEMSLGLLSPLGIVAAELVTNAMKHAAGPGKPAEIRVRTSCEAGRFELLVYDDGPGLPGAAAAALRGEAPEGAGFGLFMVRALADQIGAGIEAKTGSSEIRVSLAAPAKAEAAREPSSTSA
;
A
#
# COMPACT_ATOMS: atom_id res chain seq x y z
N MET A 1 13.59 60.37 20.13
CA MET A 1 13.19 59.03 19.67
C MET A 1 13.06 59.07 18.15
N ILE A 2 13.94 58.41 17.42
CA ILE A 2 13.84 58.26 15.96
C ILE A 2 13.15 56.95 15.69
N GLY A 3 11.91 56.99 15.22
CA GLY A 3 11.16 55.81 14.81
C GLY A 3 11.49 55.46 13.36
N THR A 4 11.98 54.23 13.11
CA THR A 4 12.17 53.67 11.77
C THR A 4 10.85 53.11 11.29
N HIS A 5 10.24 53.71 10.26
CA HIS A 5 9.12 53.12 9.51
C HIS A 5 9.66 52.17 8.46
N VAL A 6 9.39 50.87 8.62
CA VAL A 6 9.67 49.86 7.60
C VAL A 6 8.38 49.65 6.80
N ASP A 7 8.46 49.87 5.48
CA ASP A 7 7.34 49.58 4.58
C ASP A 7 7.22 48.08 4.39
N ILE A 8 6.13 47.50 4.90
CA ILE A 8 5.82 46.07 4.85
C ILE A 8 4.78 45.70 3.76
N SER A 9 4.47 46.64 2.87
CA SER A 9 3.41 46.48 1.85
C SER A 9 3.73 45.35 0.85
N GLU A 10 4.97 45.25 0.37
CA GLU A 10 5.40 44.16 -0.52
C GLU A 10 5.37 42.80 0.18
N ARG A 11 5.80 42.73 1.43
CA ARG A 11 5.74 41.50 2.22
C ARG A 11 4.31 41.04 2.40
N LYS A 12 3.37 41.92 2.76
CA LYS A 12 1.93 41.58 2.89
C LYS A 12 1.30 41.10 1.57
N LYS A 13 1.67 41.72 0.44
CA LYS A 13 1.24 41.29 -0.90
C LYS A 13 1.74 39.88 -1.22
N SER A 14 3.03 39.63 -0.98
CA SER A 14 3.62 38.30 -1.19
C SER A 14 2.98 37.23 -0.30
N GLU A 15 2.77 37.51 0.98
CA GLU A 15 2.08 36.61 1.92
C GLU A 15 0.64 36.31 1.47
N ALA A 16 -0.12 37.32 1.02
CA ALA A 16 -1.48 37.14 0.49
C ALA A 16 -1.48 36.28 -0.78
N THR A 17 -0.52 36.49 -1.69
CA THR A 17 -0.37 35.71 -2.92
C THR A 17 -0.06 34.24 -2.60
N ILE A 18 0.90 33.98 -1.70
CA ILE A 18 1.26 32.63 -1.25
C ILE A 18 0.05 31.92 -0.63
N LYS A 19 -0.70 32.60 0.24
CA LYS A 19 -1.92 32.06 0.88
C LYS A 19 -2.99 31.72 -0.16
N ASN A 20 -3.17 32.56 -1.17
CA ASN A 20 -4.14 32.32 -2.24
C ASN A 20 -3.74 31.12 -3.10
N LEU A 21 -2.46 31.03 -3.49
CA LEU A 21 -1.92 29.88 -4.24
C LEU A 21 -2.03 28.58 -3.45
N ALA A 22 -1.75 28.60 -2.15
CA ALA A 22 -1.92 27.45 -1.27
C ALA A 22 -3.39 27.00 -1.21
N SER A 23 -4.34 27.93 -1.09
CA SER A 23 -5.77 27.63 -1.10
C SER A 23 -6.23 27.06 -2.44
N GLN A 24 -5.80 27.61 -3.55
CA GLN A 24 -6.09 27.09 -4.90
C GLN A 24 -5.53 25.70 -5.10
N LYS A 25 -4.26 25.45 -4.68
CA LYS A 25 -3.62 24.13 -4.72
C LYS A 25 -4.45 23.11 -3.91
N SER A 26 -4.86 23.47 -2.68
CA SER A 26 -5.64 22.61 -1.82
C SER A 26 -7.02 22.28 -2.42
N PHE A 27 -7.69 23.24 -3.03
CA PHE A 27 -8.95 23.04 -3.73
C PHE A 27 -8.82 22.08 -4.92
N LEU A 28 -7.81 22.30 -5.78
CA LEU A 28 -7.56 21.44 -6.94
C LEU A 28 -7.20 20.01 -6.53
N LEU A 29 -6.42 19.85 -5.47
CA LEU A 29 -6.13 18.52 -4.93
C LEU A 29 -7.37 17.78 -4.44
N LYS A 30 -8.28 18.46 -3.72
CA LYS A 30 -9.55 17.87 -3.28
C LYS A 30 -10.43 17.47 -4.47
N GLU A 31 -10.52 18.30 -5.50
CA GLU A 31 -11.29 17.99 -6.71
C GLU A 31 -10.71 16.76 -7.45
N LEU A 32 -9.38 16.69 -7.59
CA LEU A 32 -8.71 15.51 -8.14
C LEU A 32 -9.00 14.25 -7.31
N GLN A 33 -8.96 14.36 -6.00
CA GLN A 33 -9.28 13.25 -5.09
C GLN A 33 -10.70 12.71 -5.31
N HIS A 34 -11.68 13.60 -5.39
CA HIS A 34 -13.07 13.23 -5.65
C HIS A 34 -13.22 12.54 -7.01
N ARG A 35 -12.54 13.04 -8.05
CA ARG A 35 -12.58 12.44 -9.39
C ARG A 35 -11.93 11.07 -9.44
N VAL A 36 -10.77 10.88 -8.81
CA VAL A 36 -10.12 9.57 -8.76
C VAL A 36 -10.96 8.57 -7.97
N LYS A 37 -11.50 8.94 -6.80
CA LYS A 37 -12.40 8.10 -6.04
C LYS A 37 -13.62 7.65 -6.87
N ASN A 38 -14.25 8.57 -7.58
CA ASN A 38 -15.40 8.28 -8.44
C ASN A 38 -15.02 7.35 -9.60
N SER A 39 -13.83 7.54 -10.21
CA SER A 39 -13.34 6.68 -11.27
C SER A 39 -13.06 5.26 -10.77
N LEU A 40 -12.45 5.11 -9.59
CA LEU A 40 -12.21 3.80 -8.99
C LEU A 40 -13.52 3.08 -8.62
N ALA A 41 -14.51 3.79 -8.08
CA ALA A 41 -15.83 3.23 -7.77
C ALA A 41 -16.56 2.77 -9.06
N LEU A 42 -16.45 3.54 -10.14
CA LEU A 42 -17.01 3.16 -11.44
C LEU A 42 -16.32 1.91 -12.00
N LEU A 43 -15.00 1.85 -11.96
CA LEU A 43 -14.23 0.66 -12.40
C LEU A 43 -14.59 -0.58 -11.59
N GLN A 44 -14.70 -0.46 -10.26
CA GLN A 44 -15.14 -1.55 -9.39
C GLN A 44 -16.54 -2.05 -9.78
N SER A 45 -17.49 -1.13 -9.98
CA SER A 45 -18.86 -1.49 -10.39
C SER A 45 -18.89 -2.18 -11.75
N MET A 46 -18.09 -1.72 -12.72
CA MET A 46 -17.98 -2.36 -14.04
C MET A 46 -17.42 -3.77 -13.94
N LEU A 47 -16.38 -3.99 -13.13
CA LEU A 47 -15.80 -5.31 -12.93
C LEU A 47 -16.79 -6.27 -12.25
N GLN A 48 -17.55 -5.80 -11.25
CA GLN A 48 -18.60 -6.58 -10.59
C GLN A 48 -19.72 -6.95 -11.57
N LEU A 49 -20.19 -6.01 -12.39
CA LEU A 49 -21.21 -6.27 -13.42
C LEU A 49 -20.70 -7.28 -14.46
N GLN A 50 -19.45 -7.17 -14.89
CA GLN A 50 -18.86 -8.13 -15.81
C GLN A 50 -18.71 -9.51 -15.17
N SER A 51 -18.27 -9.59 -13.92
CA SER A 51 -18.19 -10.85 -13.16
C SER A 51 -19.53 -11.58 -13.10
N GLY A 52 -20.62 -10.86 -12.84
CA GLY A 52 -21.97 -11.41 -12.76
C GLY A 52 -22.53 -11.99 -14.08
N ARG A 53 -21.86 -11.76 -15.20
CA ARG A 53 -22.23 -12.36 -16.51
C ARG A 53 -21.70 -13.78 -16.70
N TYR A 54 -20.80 -14.23 -15.85
CA TYR A 54 -20.17 -15.54 -15.95
C TYR A 54 -20.68 -16.45 -14.82
N PRO A 55 -20.74 -17.78 -15.03
CA PRO A 55 -21.16 -18.72 -13.99
C PRO A 55 -20.32 -18.56 -12.73
N ALA A 56 -20.97 -18.55 -11.57
CA ALA A 56 -20.29 -18.48 -10.29
C ALA A 56 -19.25 -19.61 -10.17
N GLY A 57 -18.03 -19.27 -9.74
CA GLY A 57 -16.93 -20.23 -9.62
C GLY A 57 -16.14 -20.50 -10.89
N SER A 58 -16.55 -19.99 -12.07
CA SER A 58 -15.72 -20.07 -13.28
C SER A 58 -14.44 -19.25 -13.12
N GLU A 59 -13.37 -19.62 -13.84
CA GLU A 59 -12.08 -18.90 -13.80
C GLU A 59 -12.25 -17.41 -14.17
N THR A 60 -13.09 -17.10 -15.16
CA THR A 60 -13.37 -15.71 -15.57
C THR A 60 -14.13 -14.95 -14.47
N HIS A 61 -15.12 -15.58 -13.83
CA HIS A 61 -15.84 -14.99 -12.69
C HIS A 61 -14.87 -14.65 -11.55
N LYS A 62 -14.03 -15.61 -11.13
CA LYS A 62 -13.01 -15.41 -10.09
C LYS A 62 -12.02 -14.33 -10.45
N ALA A 63 -11.53 -14.31 -11.68
CA ALA A 63 -10.56 -13.30 -12.14
C ALA A 63 -11.14 -11.87 -12.06
N LEU A 64 -12.38 -11.68 -12.52
CA LEU A 64 -13.05 -10.37 -12.48
C LEU A 64 -13.43 -9.95 -11.05
N ALA A 65 -13.90 -10.87 -10.22
CA ALA A 65 -14.19 -10.60 -8.80
C ALA A 65 -12.92 -10.19 -8.05
N ASN A 66 -11.82 -10.89 -8.28
CA ASN A 66 -10.52 -10.53 -7.70
C ASN A 66 -10.02 -9.15 -8.18
N ALA A 67 -10.22 -8.82 -9.46
CA ALA A 67 -9.89 -7.48 -9.98
C ALA A 67 -10.75 -6.39 -9.32
N ALA A 68 -12.03 -6.64 -9.08
CA ALA A 68 -12.92 -5.72 -8.36
C ALA A 68 -12.47 -5.48 -6.92
N LEU A 69 -12.06 -6.54 -6.19
CA LEU A 69 -11.51 -6.43 -4.84
C LEU A 69 -10.22 -5.60 -4.79
N ARG A 70 -9.34 -5.77 -5.78
CA ARG A 70 -8.11 -4.95 -5.89
C ARG A 70 -8.43 -3.48 -6.10
N VAL A 71 -9.36 -3.17 -7.00
CA VAL A 71 -9.80 -1.79 -7.24
C VAL A 71 -10.44 -1.20 -5.98
N GLN A 72 -11.19 -1.99 -5.21
CA GLN A 72 -11.76 -1.57 -3.93
C GLN A 72 -10.67 -1.27 -2.89
N GLY A 73 -9.66 -2.13 -2.76
CA GLY A 73 -8.50 -1.89 -1.90
C GLY A 73 -7.79 -0.59 -2.26
N LEU A 74 -7.53 -0.36 -3.56
CA LEU A 74 -6.95 0.88 -4.07
C LEU A 74 -7.81 2.10 -3.74
N ALA A 75 -9.13 2.02 -3.89
CA ALA A 75 -10.05 3.12 -3.58
C ALA A 75 -10.06 3.46 -2.09
N THR A 76 -10.00 2.43 -1.22
CA THR A 76 -9.91 2.60 0.24
C THR A 76 -8.60 3.26 0.62
N LEU A 77 -7.47 2.76 0.10
CA LEU A 77 -6.15 3.36 0.28
C LEU A 77 -6.13 4.81 -0.17
N TYR A 78 -6.61 5.08 -1.38
CA TYR A 78 -6.65 6.43 -1.93
C TYR A 78 -7.50 7.37 -1.06
N THR A 79 -8.66 6.93 -0.60
CA THR A 79 -9.54 7.73 0.24
C THR A 79 -8.89 8.07 1.60
N ARG A 80 -8.22 7.11 2.23
CA ARG A 80 -7.54 7.31 3.52
C ARG A 80 -6.29 8.19 3.40
N LEU A 81 -5.46 7.95 2.38
CA LEU A 81 -4.26 8.76 2.11
C LEU A 81 -4.57 10.25 1.96
N TYR A 82 -5.74 10.57 1.43
CA TYR A 82 -6.11 11.95 1.16
C TYR A 82 -7.16 12.53 2.14
N ALA A 83 -7.75 11.73 3.02
CA ALA A 83 -8.68 12.24 4.05
C ALA A 83 -7.96 13.12 5.10
N GLU A 84 -6.70 12.82 5.38
CA GLU A 84 -5.83 13.59 6.27
C GLU A 84 -5.10 14.73 5.54
N SER A 85 -5.72 15.32 4.53
CA SER A 85 -5.18 16.31 3.60
C SER A 85 -4.56 17.52 4.30
N GLY A 86 -3.26 17.52 4.42
CA GLY A 86 -2.42 18.59 4.97
C GLY A 86 -1.01 18.12 5.33
N ALA A 87 -0.81 16.83 5.55
CA ALA A 87 0.50 16.27 5.83
C ALA A 87 1.10 15.66 4.55
N ASP A 88 2.23 16.18 4.10
CA ASP A 88 3.02 15.58 2.99
C ASP A 88 3.64 14.22 3.41
N VAL A 89 3.51 13.86 4.69
CA VAL A 89 4.14 12.71 5.35
C VAL A 89 3.13 12.02 6.27
N LEU A 90 3.05 10.70 6.19
CA LEU A 90 2.13 9.87 6.98
C LEU A 90 2.89 8.80 7.79
N ASP A 91 2.29 8.36 8.90
CA ASP A 91 2.78 7.26 9.73
C ASP A 91 2.53 5.92 9.01
N THR A 92 3.62 5.20 8.68
CA THR A 92 3.58 3.92 7.98
C THR A 92 2.83 2.85 8.76
N ARG A 93 2.96 2.82 10.10
CA ARG A 93 2.27 1.83 10.95
C ARG A 93 0.76 1.99 10.83
N THR A 94 0.26 3.19 11.08
CA THR A 94 -1.18 3.48 11.01
C THR A 94 -1.73 3.13 9.63
N PHE A 95 -1.05 3.56 8.58
CA PHE A 95 -1.46 3.30 7.20
C PHE A 95 -1.52 1.81 6.86
N LEU A 96 -0.45 1.06 7.17
CA LEU A 96 -0.39 -0.37 6.87
C LEU A 96 -1.34 -1.18 7.76
N SER A 97 -1.52 -0.81 9.04
CA SER A 97 -2.51 -1.44 9.91
C SER A 97 -3.91 -1.33 9.32
N ASP A 98 -4.33 -0.13 8.97
CA ASP A 98 -5.63 0.13 8.36
C ASP A 98 -5.85 -0.65 7.06
N LEU A 99 -4.79 -0.78 6.24
CA LEU A 99 -4.82 -1.58 5.02
C LEU A 99 -5.03 -3.06 5.33
N LEU A 100 -4.25 -3.61 6.28
CA LEU A 100 -4.31 -5.04 6.63
C LEU A 100 -5.64 -5.37 7.32
N ASP A 101 -6.19 -4.49 8.15
CA ASP A 101 -7.52 -4.63 8.74
C ASP A 101 -8.62 -4.69 7.68
N ALA A 102 -8.52 -3.83 6.65
CA ALA A 102 -9.46 -3.85 5.52
C ALA A 102 -9.35 -5.15 4.69
N LEU A 103 -8.14 -5.69 4.49
CA LEU A 103 -7.92 -6.95 3.81
C LEU A 103 -8.42 -8.13 4.65
N GLN A 104 -8.20 -8.12 5.98
CA GLN A 104 -8.71 -9.14 6.89
C GLN A 104 -10.24 -9.16 6.91
N ALA A 105 -10.90 -8.00 6.92
CA ALA A 105 -12.36 -7.91 6.89
C ALA A 105 -12.99 -8.46 5.59
N GLY A 106 -12.24 -8.48 4.49
CA GLY A 106 -12.65 -9.05 3.21
C GLY A 106 -12.21 -10.49 3.00
N ALA A 107 -11.47 -11.08 3.95
CA ALA A 107 -10.96 -12.43 3.87
C ALA A 107 -12.02 -13.47 4.29
N GLU A 108 -11.86 -14.72 3.82
CA GLU A 108 -12.62 -15.87 4.35
C GLU A 108 -12.20 -16.15 5.80
N ASP A 109 -13.09 -16.75 6.60
CA ASP A 109 -12.83 -17.09 8.03
C ASP A 109 -11.58 -17.97 8.24
N ALA A 110 -11.13 -18.65 7.20
CA ALA A 110 -9.95 -19.50 7.20
C ALA A 110 -8.62 -18.77 6.96
N VAL A 111 -8.62 -17.43 6.89
CA VAL A 111 -7.41 -16.62 6.67
C VAL A 111 -7.15 -15.72 7.86
N ARG A 112 -5.93 -15.75 8.40
CA ARG A 112 -5.48 -14.87 9.49
C ARG A 112 -4.27 -14.05 9.06
N ILE A 113 -4.37 -12.73 9.22
CA ILE A 113 -3.27 -11.80 8.97
C ILE A 113 -2.73 -11.31 10.32
N GLU A 114 -1.44 -11.54 10.56
CA GLU A 114 -0.72 -11.02 11.72
C GLU A 114 0.23 -9.92 11.28
N ALA A 115 0.23 -8.79 12.00
CA ALA A 115 1.03 -7.62 11.66
C ALA A 115 1.99 -7.23 12.79
N ASP A 116 3.28 -7.04 12.44
CA ASP A 116 4.31 -6.49 13.31
C ASP A 116 4.95 -5.30 12.59
N LEU A 117 4.49 -4.08 12.88
CA LEU A 117 4.76 -2.91 12.07
C LEU A 117 5.62 -1.88 12.83
N CYS A 118 6.74 -1.48 12.25
CA CYS A 118 7.55 -0.37 12.74
C CYS A 118 6.87 0.97 12.44
N ARG A 119 7.25 1.99 13.19
CA ARG A 119 6.83 3.37 13.00
C ARG A 119 7.84 4.10 12.14
N ALA A 120 7.38 4.69 11.03
CA ALA A 120 8.18 5.59 10.21
C ALA A 120 7.28 6.65 9.58
N GLU A 121 7.81 7.83 9.36
CA GLU A 121 7.15 8.88 8.59
C GLU A 121 7.57 8.78 7.13
N MET A 122 6.62 8.55 6.22
CA MET A 122 6.89 8.36 4.80
C MET A 122 6.03 9.30 3.96
N SER A 123 6.62 9.86 2.90
CA SER A 123 5.86 10.70 1.96
C SER A 123 4.80 9.88 1.23
N LEU A 124 3.70 10.53 0.86
CA LEU A 124 2.62 9.93 0.06
C LEU A 124 3.11 9.31 -1.24
N GLY A 125 4.12 9.92 -1.87
CA GLY A 125 4.73 9.41 -3.11
C GLY A 125 5.40 8.05 -2.95
N LEU A 126 5.88 7.71 -1.76
CA LEU A 126 6.45 6.40 -1.43
C LEU A 126 5.41 5.46 -0.82
N LEU A 127 4.59 5.96 0.09
CA LEU A 127 3.66 5.14 0.88
C LEU A 127 2.51 4.59 0.03
N SER A 128 2.01 5.35 -0.95
CA SER A 128 0.94 4.89 -1.84
C SER A 128 1.36 3.69 -2.71
N PRO A 129 2.46 3.72 -3.47
CA PRO A 129 2.94 2.53 -4.18
C PRO A 129 3.28 1.37 -3.25
N LEU A 130 3.89 1.63 -2.08
CA LEU A 130 4.21 0.62 -1.08
C LEU A 130 2.95 -0.09 -0.56
N GLY A 131 1.87 0.66 -0.31
CA GLY A 131 0.59 0.10 0.11
C GLY A 131 -0.04 -0.81 -0.95
N ILE A 132 0.06 -0.44 -2.23
CA ILE A 132 -0.40 -1.29 -3.34
C ILE A 132 0.43 -2.58 -3.40
N VAL A 133 1.76 -2.46 -3.27
CA VAL A 133 2.66 -3.60 -3.21
C VAL A 133 2.29 -4.53 -2.05
N ALA A 134 2.09 -3.99 -0.84
CA ALA A 134 1.67 -4.76 0.32
C ALA A 134 0.32 -5.47 0.09
N ALA A 135 -0.68 -4.76 -0.44
CA ALA A 135 -1.99 -5.32 -0.73
C ALA A 135 -1.93 -6.48 -1.74
N GLU A 136 -1.14 -6.34 -2.81
CA GLU A 136 -0.97 -7.40 -3.82
C GLU A 136 -0.24 -8.62 -3.25
N LEU A 137 0.82 -8.43 -2.46
CA LEU A 137 1.55 -9.52 -1.84
C LEU A 137 0.67 -10.28 -0.84
N VAL A 138 -0.04 -9.57 0.04
CA VAL A 138 -0.96 -10.17 1.01
C VAL A 138 -2.12 -10.88 0.31
N THR A 139 -2.73 -10.27 -0.71
CA THR A 139 -3.82 -10.89 -1.48
C THR A 139 -3.35 -12.14 -2.23
N ASN A 140 -2.11 -12.17 -2.72
CA ASN A 140 -1.52 -13.35 -3.32
C ASN A 140 -1.29 -14.45 -2.27
N ALA A 141 -0.78 -14.10 -1.09
CA ALA A 141 -0.64 -15.03 0.03
C ALA A 141 -2.00 -15.63 0.44
N MET A 142 -3.06 -14.81 0.58
CA MET A 142 -4.42 -15.28 0.88
C MET A 142 -4.94 -16.31 -0.11
N LYS A 143 -4.61 -16.18 -1.41
CA LYS A 143 -5.04 -17.10 -2.46
C LYS A 143 -4.30 -18.43 -2.47
N HIS A 144 -3.03 -18.42 -2.07
CA HIS A 144 -2.11 -19.54 -2.29
C HIS A 144 -1.75 -20.28 -0.99
N ALA A 145 -1.89 -19.64 0.18
CA ALA A 145 -1.60 -20.26 1.47
C ALA A 145 -2.72 -21.18 1.97
N ALA A 146 -3.99 -20.90 1.62
CA ALA A 146 -5.11 -21.70 2.06
C ALA A 146 -5.09 -23.09 1.42
N GLY A 147 -5.04 -24.14 2.25
CA GLY A 147 -5.15 -25.54 1.87
C GLY A 147 -6.44 -26.16 2.38
N PRO A 148 -6.88 -27.32 1.87
CA PRO A 148 -8.06 -28.02 2.37
C PRO A 148 -7.95 -28.29 3.87
N GLY A 149 -8.84 -27.66 4.67
CA GLY A 149 -8.92 -27.91 6.12
C GLY A 149 -7.82 -27.25 6.97
N LYS A 150 -6.96 -26.39 6.36
CA LYS A 150 -5.93 -25.64 7.08
C LYS A 150 -6.15 -24.14 6.90
N PRO A 151 -6.29 -23.36 8.01
CA PRO A 151 -6.29 -21.91 7.92
C PRO A 151 -4.98 -21.40 7.34
N ALA A 152 -5.03 -20.38 6.49
CA ALA A 152 -3.85 -19.68 6.02
C ALA A 152 -3.39 -18.66 7.06
N GLU A 153 -2.12 -18.72 7.45
CA GLU A 153 -1.50 -17.75 8.32
C GLU A 153 -0.55 -16.85 7.50
N ILE A 154 -0.85 -15.56 7.49
CA ILE A 154 -0.07 -14.57 6.75
C ILE A 154 0.54 -13.61 7.76
N ARG A 155 1.85 -13.43 7.72
CA ARG A 155 2.57 -12.50 8.58
C ARG A 155 3.14 -11.36 7.77
N VAL A 156 2.83 -10.14 8.20
CA VAL A 156 3.36 -8.91 7.62
C VAL A 156 4.22 -8.22 8.67
N ARG A 157 5.48 -8.09 8.37
CA ARG A 157 6.42 -7.39 9.26
C ARG A 157 7.05 -6.20 8.55
N THR A 158 7.23 -5.10 9.26
CA THR A 158 8.06 -4.00 8.79
C THR A 158 9.18 -3.71 9.77
N SER A 159 10.32 -3.31 9.27
CA SER A 159 11.46 -2.85 10.08
C SER A 159 12.05 -1.57 9.53
N CYS A 160 12.63 -0.77 10.44
CA CYS A 160 13.25 0.51 10.13
C CYS A 160 14.63 0.55 10.77
N GLU A 161 15.64 0.00 10.10
CA GLU A 161 16.98 -0.13 10.65
C GLU A 161 18.05 0.37 9.66
N ALA A 162 19.12 0.92 10.19
CA ALA A 162 20.29 1.34 9.40
C ALA A 162 19.96 2.21 8.17
N GLY A 163 18.95 3.09 8.26
CA GLY A 163 18.55 3.94 7.14
C GLY A 163 17.80 3.19 6.04
N ARG A 164 17.24 2.02 6.33
CA ARG A 164 16.45 1.21 5.42
C ARG A 164 15.09 0.89 6.02
N PHE A 165 14.05 0.97 5.19
CA PHE A 165 12.73 0.43 5.50
C PHE A 165 12.58 -0.91 4.78
N GLU A 166 12.10 -1.93 5.48
CA GLU A 166 11.81 -3.24 4.91
C GLU A 166 10.36 -3.62 5.20
N LEU A 167 9.70 -4.17 4.19
CA LEU A 167 8.41 -4.84 4.30
C LEU A 167 8.63 -6.32 3.97
N LEU A 168 8.26 -7.18 4.89
CA LEU A 168 8.30 -8.62 4.77
C LEU A 168 6.88 -9.17 4.77
N VAL A 169 6.54 -9.96 3.77
CA VAL A 169 5.30 -10.73 3.71
C VAL A 169 5.67 -12.20 3.68
N TYR A 170 5.14 -12.96 4.63
CA TYR A 170 5.32 -14.40 4.76
C TYR A 170 3.96 -15.10 4.84
N ASP A 171 3.85 -16.26 4.19
CA ASP A 171 2.70 -17.16 4.31
C ASP A 171 3.16 -18.58 4.62
N ASP A 172 2.28 -19.42 5.13
CA ASP A 172 2.54 -20.82 5.46
C ASP A 172 2.14 -21.80 4.32
N GLY A 173 2.04 -21.27 3.10
CA GLY A 173 1.70 -21.99 1.89
C GLY A 173 2.87 -22.76 1.24
N PRO A 174 2.67 -23.29 0.04
CA PRO A 174 3.66 -24.12 -0.65
C PRO A 174 4.89 -23.36 -1.16
N GLY A 175 4.94 -22.05 -0.95
CA GLY A 175 6.00 -21.15 -1.44
C GLY A 175 5.77 -20.68 -2.87
N LEU A 176 6.60 -19.71 -3.26
CA LEU A 176 6.47 -18.96 -4.50
C LEU A 176 6.84 -19.82 -5.72
N PRO A 177 5.96 -19.99 -6.72
CA PRO A 177 6.29 -20.65 -7.98
C PRO A 177 7.44 -19.95 -8.74
N GLY A 178 8.20 -20.72 -9.51
CA GLY A 178 9.34 -20.18 -10.28
C GLY A 178 8.97 -19.02 -11.21
N ALA A 179 7.83 -19.10 -11.90
CA ALA A 179 7.32 -18.01 -12.74
C ALA A 179 6.99 -16.74 -11.93
N ALA A 180 6.42 -16.89 -10.74
CA ALA A 180 6.12 -15.78 -9.84
C ALA A 180 7.40 -15.11 -9.31
N ALA A 181 8.39 -15.91 -8.89
CA ALA A 181 9.70 -15.40 -8.48
C ALA A 181 10.43 -14.68 -9.64
N ALA A 182 10.36 -15.21 -10.86
CA ALA A 182 10.92 -14.59 -12.06
C ALA A 182 10.27 -13.23 -12.37
N ALA A 183 8.94 -13.14 -12.26
CA ALA A 183 8.21 -11.87 -12.48
C ALA A 183 8.65 -10.79 -11.46
N LEU A 184 8.83 -11.16 -10.21
CA LEU A 184 9.33 -10.23 -9.17
C LEU A 184 10.79 -9.80 -9.41
N ARG A 185 11.60 -10.59 -10.12
CA ARG A 185 12.96 -10.19 -10.58
C ARG A 185 12.95 -9.32 -11.84
N GLY A 186 11.78 -9.05 -12.43
CA GLY A 186 11.66 -8.26 -13.66
C GLY A 186 11.74 -9.09 -14.95
N GLU A 187 11.74 -10.42 -14.84
CA GLU A 187 11.59 -11.32 -15.98
C GLU A 187 10.11 -11.37 -16.40
N ALA A 188 9.82 -11.71 -17.66
CA ALA A 188 8.46 -11.81 -18.18
C ALA A 188 8.08 -13.26 -18.51
N PRO A 189 8.00 -14.17 -17.53
CA PRO A 189 7.67 -15.55 -17.79
C PRO A 189 6.20 -15.73 -18.16
N GLU A 190 5.89 -16.66 -19.06
CA GLU A 190 4.52 -17.07 -19.29
C GLU A 190 3.88 -17.61 -18.02
N GLY A 191 2.62 -17.22 -17.75
CA GLY A 191 1.87 -17.66 -16.58
C GLY A 191 2.06 -16.82 -15.32
N ALA A 192 2.93 -15.79 -15.32
CA ALA A 192 2.99 -14.83 -14.22
C ALA A 192 1.74 -13.95 -14.20
N GLY A 193 1.06 -13.88 -13.06
CA GLY A 193 -0.13 -13.03 -12.91
C GLY A 193 0.21 -11.55 -13.00
N PHE A 194 -0.67 -10.74 -13.58
CA PHE A 194 -0.52 -9.29 -13.75
C PHE A 194 -0.15 -8.55 -12.44
N GLY A 195 -0.66 -9.03 -11.29
CA GLY A 195 -0.37 -8.42 -9.97
C GLY A 195 1.12 -8.37 -9.64
N LEU A 196 1.89 -9.41 -9.94
CA LEU A 196 3.33 -9.44 -9.66
C LEU A 196 4.13 -8.51 -10.58
N PHE A 197 3.71 -8.34 -11.84
CA PHE A 197 4.27 -7.31 -12.71
C PHE A 197 4.03 -5.90 -12.15
N MET A 198 2.82 -5.65 -11.65
CA MET A 198 2.49 -4.37 -11.01
C MET A 198 3.33 -4.14 -9.75
N VAL A 199 3.51 -5.18 -8.92
CA VAL A 199 4.40 -5.13 -7.74
C VAL A 199 5.81 -4.73 -8.16
N ARG A 200 6.37 -5.35 -9.20
CA ARG A 200 7.71 -5.01 -9.70
C ARG A 200 7.77 -3.57 -10.20
N ALA A 201 6.84 -3.15 -11.05
CA ALA A 201 6.79 -1.79 -11.61
C ALA A 201 6.67 -0.70 -10.55
N LEU A 202 5.84 -0.93 -9.52
CA LEU A 202 5.67 0.01 -8.41
C LEU A 202 6.91 0.05 -7.50
N ALA A 203 7.54 -1.09 -7.25
CA ALA A 203 8.80 -1.15 -6.51
C ALA A 203 9.90 -0.37 -7.24
N ASP A 204 10.04 -0.55 -8.55
CA ASP A 204 10.99 0.21 -9.38
C ASP A 204 10.70 1.72 -9.33
N GLN A 205 9.42 2.11 -9.38
CA GLN A 205 9.01 3.52 -9.30
C GLN A 205 9.50 4.21 -8.02
N ILE A 206 9.50 3.49 -6.89
CA ILE A 206 9.94 4.03 -5.59
C ILE A 206 11.39 3.68 -5.25
N GLY A 207 12.13 3.07 -6.16
CA GLY A 207 13.51 2.65 -5.94
C GLY A 207 13.65 1.51 -4.94
N ALA A 208 12.62 0.68 -4.76
CA ALA A 208 12.64 -0.44 -3.84
C ALA A 208 13.25 -1.70 -4.49
N GLY A 209 14.08 -2.41 -3.74
CA GLY A 209 14.52 -3.75 -4.07
C GLY A 209 13.48 -4.80 -3.67
N ILE A 210 13.35 -5.88 -4.45
CA ILE A 210 12.53 -7.04 -4.10
C ILE A 210 13.41 -8.27 -4.03
N GLU A 211 13.33 -9.00 -2.92
CA GLU A 211 13.94 -10.31 -2.75
C GLU A 211 12.85 -11.38 -2.64
N ALA A 212 12.84 -12.30 -3.58
CA ALA A 212 11.91 -13.42 -3.63
C ALA A 212 12.60 -14.64 -4.20
N LYS A 213 12.55 -15.77 -3.49
CA LYS A 213 13.18 -17.02 -3.91
C LYS A 213 12.10 -18.05 -4.27
N THR A 214 12.33 -18.80 -5.34
CA THR A 214 11.48 -19.94 -5.70
C THR A 214 11.40 -20.95 -4.55
N GLY A 215 10.17 -21.38 -4.23
CA GLY A 215 9.92 -22.30 -3.13
C GLY A 215 9.94 -21.65 -1.73
N SER A 216 10.22 -20.34 -1.64
CA SER A 216 10.11 -19.58 -0.39
C SER A 216 8.73 -18.96 -0.28
N SER A 217 8.16 -19.01 0.91
CA SER A 217 6.93 -18.29 1.26
C SER A 217 7.22 -16.86 1.76
N GLU A 218 8.46 -16.39 1.64
CA GLU A 218 8.89 -15.06 2.09
C GLU A 218 9.19 -14.15 0.89
N ILE A 219 8.59 -12.97 0.89
CA ILE A 219 8.89 -11.90 -0.06
C ILE A 219 9.28 -10.67 0.74
N ARG A 220 10.44 -10.11 0.42
CA ARG A 220 10.99 -8.91 1.07
C ARG A 220 11.04 -7.76 0.09
N VAL A 221 10.54 -6.60 0.51
CA VAL A 221 10.63 -5.33 -0.22
C VAL A 221 11.44 -4.35 0.63
N SER A 222 12.51 -3.81 0.09
CA SER A 222 13.40 -2.90 0.81
C SER A 222 13.60 -1.59 0.06
N LEU A 223 13.55 -0.46 0.77
CA LEU A 223 13.80 0.87 0.23
C LEU A 223 14.60 1.71 1.23
N ALA A 224 15.19 2.82 0.77
CA ALA A 224 15.85 3.76 1.66
C ALA A 224 14.85 4.28 2.70
N ALA A 225 15.21 4.24 3.99
CA ALA A 225 14.33 4.69 5.04
C ALA A 225 14.08 6.20 4.92
N PRO A 226 12.87 6.65 5.22
CA PRO A 226 12.57 8.07 5.37
C PRO A 226 13.39 8.68 6.51
N ALA A 227 13.61 9.99 6.47
CA ALA A 227 14.51 10.73 7.36
C ALA A 227 14.17 10.63 8.87
N LYS A 228 12.97 10.16 9.21
CA LYS A 228 12.52 9.94 10.59
C LYS A 228 11.90 8.54 10.71
N ALA A 229 12.70 7.59 11.16
CA ALA A 229 12.24 6.25 11.53
C ALA A 229 12.51 6.02 13.02
N GLU A 230 11.50 5.60 13.76
CA GLU A 230 11.62 5.18 15.15
C GLU A 230 11.65 3.64 15.21
N ALA A 231 12.75 3.07 15.71
CA ALA A 231 12.84 1.62 15.91
C ALA A 231 11.73 1.13 16.85
N ALA A 232 11.13 0.00 16.53
CA ALA A 232 10.17 -0.66 17.40
C ALA A 232 10.82 -0.89 18.77
N ARG A 233 10.26 -0.35 19.84
CA ARG A 233 10.65 -0.75 21.21
C ARG A 233 10.24 -2.21 21.38
N GLU A 234 11.20 -3.05 21.76
CA GLU A 234 10.95 -4.41 22.18
C GLU A 234 9.79 -4.44 23.20
N PRO A 235 8.88 -5.43 23.12
CA PRO A 235 7.89 -5.59 24.18
C PRO A 235 8.65 -5.81 25.49
N SER A 236 8.46 -4.92 26.44
CA SER A 236 8.99 -5.04 27.79
C SER A 236 8.54 -6.39 28.35
N SER A 237 9.48 -7.33 28.49
CA SER A 237 9.31 -8.54 29.30
C SER A 237 9.06 -8.10 30.72
N THR A 238 7.80 -8.02 31.13
CA THR A 238 7.43 -7.92 32.51
C THR A 238 7.57 -9.31 33.14
N SER A 239 8.73 -9.53 33.74
CA SER A 239 8.91 -10.58 34.72
C SER A 239 8.18 -10.16 36.02
N ALA A 240 7.24 -10.96 36.43
CA ALA A 240 6.89 -11.20 37.83
C ALA A 240 5.97 -12.43 37.89
#